data_e424239ead0fd2e561208c2f48fd6a34
#
_entry.id   e424239ead0fd2e561208c2f48fd6a34
#
_cell.length_a   1.000
_cell.length_b   1.000
_cell.length_c   1.000
_cell.angle_alpha   90.00
_cell.angle_beta   90.00
_cell.angle_gamma   90.00
#
_symmetry.space_group_name_H-M   'P 1'
#
loop_
_entity.id
_entity.type
_entity.pdbx_description
1 polymer ?
#
loop_
_entity_poly.entity_id
_entity_poly.type
_entity_poly.pdbx_seq_one_letter_code
_entity_poly.pdbx_strand_id
1 'polypeptide(L)'
;HGTLGPSPHIVVDAVTEHTRRVAMTYPPGVAWDDPKQSLSSLLGGDADGFVFPRNTTEAMNFVAHGIELAPGDEVLTTDHEHIGGLEPWRLVTTRQGLPLRVVALPVPALSPDELLEAVWSGVTDRTRVMCVSHLTFTTGTILPIRELADRCAERGIVLAVDGAHPPGMMRLDLGELGGDFYASSPHKWLLAPQGTG
;
A
#
# COMPACT_ATOMS: atom_id res chain seq x y z
N HIS A 1 9.27 7.68 -12.85
CA HIS A 1 7.87 7.20 -12.83
C HIS A 1 7.14 7.40 -11.48
N GLY A 2 7.65 8.23 -10.58
CA GLY A 2 7.06 8.41 -9.24
C GLY A 2 5.60 8.90 -9.23
N THR A 3 5.18 9.67 -10.21
CA THR A 3 3.78 10.12 -10.36
C THR A 3 3.25 9.79 -11.75
N LEU A 4 3.92 10.26 -12.78
CA LEU A 4 3.60 10.04 -14.19
C LEU A 4 4.91 9.84 -14.97
N GLY A 5 4.91 8.87 -15.85
CA GLY A 5 6.01 8.61 -16.76
C GLY A 5 5.49 7.99 -18.05
N PRO A 6 6.21 8.10 -19.16
CA PRO A 6 5.78 7.46 -20.40
C PRO A 6 5.80 5.95 -20.22
N SER A 7 4.70 5.30 -20.62
CA SER A 7 4.64 3.84 -20.64
C SER A 7 5.60 3.29 -21.71
N PRO A 8 6.29 2.19 -21.45
CA PRO A 8 7.07 1.49 -22.47
C PRO A 8 6.22 1.08 -23.66
N HIS A 9 6.79 1.08 -24.88
CA HIS A 9 6.06 0.69 -26.09
C HIS A 9 5.44 -0.70 -25.96
N ILE A 10 6.18 -1.66 -25.40
CA ILE A 10 5.66 -3.04 -25.18
C ILE A 10 4.38 -3.06 -24.34
N VAL A 11 4.24 -2.17 -23.36
CA VAL A 11 3.04 -2.05 -22.51
C VAL A 11 1.89 -1.43 -23.31
N VAL A 12 2.18 -0.35 -24.06
CA VAL A 12 1.18 0.31 -24.93
C VAL A 12 0.65 -0.66 -25.97
N ASP A 13 1.54 -1.41 -26.64
CA ASP A 13 1.17 -2.40 -27.66
C ASP A 13 0.32 -3.52 -27.07
N ALA A 14 0.71 -4.07 -25.92
CA ALA A 14 -0.05 -5.12 -25.24
C ALA A 14 -1.46 -4.65 -24.84
N VAL A 15 -1.59 -3.45 -24.30
CA VAL A 15 -2.90 -2.86 -23.93
C VAL A 15 -3.77 -2.65 -25.16
N THR A 16 -3.18 -2.11 -26.24
CA THR A 16 -3.89 -1.84 -27.50
C THR A 16 -4.41 -3.14 -28.13
N GLU A 17 -3.56 -4.15 -28.21
CA GLU A 17 -3.93 -5.46 -28.75
C GLU A 17 -5.01 -6.14 -27.90
N HIS A 18 -4.85 -6.13 -26.57
CA HIS A 18 -5.85 -6.70 -25.67
C HIS A 18 -7.20 -5.98 -25.79
N THR A 19 -7.20 -4.64 -25.79
CA THR A 19 -8.41 -3.84 -25.97
C THR A 19 -9.11 -4.14 -27.28
N ARG A 20 -8.36 -4.22 -28.38
CA ARG A 20 -8.91 -4.58 -29.69
C ARG A 20 -9.53 -5.97 -29.67
N ARG A 21 -8.82 -6.96 -29.11
CA ARG A 21 -9.29 -8.35 -29.02
C ARG A 21 -10.59 -8.43 -28.22
N VAL A 22 -10.65 -7.81 -27.04
CA VAL A 22 -11.85 -7.79 -26.18
C VAL A 22 -13.02 -7.12 -26.89
N ALA A 23 -12.80 -5.98 -27.54
CA ALA A 23 -13.84 -5.25 -28.26
C ALA A 23 -14.42 -6.02 -29.46
N MET A 24 -13.59 -6.82 -30.15
CA MET A 24 -13.98 -7.51 -31.37
C MET A 24 -14.50 -8.94 -31.16
N THR A 25 -14.02 -9.63 -30.12
CA THR A 25 -14.30 -11.05 -29.93
C THR A 25 -15.16 -11.35 -28.71
N TYR A 26 -15.31 -10.38 -27.81
CA TYR A 26 -15.98 -10.58 -26.52
C TYR A 26 -15.59 -11.92 -25.89
N PRO A 27 -14.32 -12.13 -25.53
CA PRO A 27 -13.84 -13.43 -25.07
C PRO A 27 -14.62 -13.86 -23.81
N PRO A 28 -15.04 -15.12 -23.73
CA PRO A 28 -15.69 -15.64 -22.54
C PRO A 28 -14.68 -15.68 -21.39
N GLY A 29 -14.95 -14.92 -20.34
CA GLY A 29 -14.17 -14.91 -19.11
C GLY A 29 -12.84 -14.17 -19.21
N VAL A 30 -12.48 -13.51 -18.11
CA VAL A 30 -11.13 -12.99 -17.90
C VAL A 30 -10.45 -13.95 -16.93
N ALA A 31 -9.35 -14.56 -17.36
CA ALA A 31 -8.51 -15.35 -16.47
C ALA A 31 -7.73 -14.36 -15.57
N TRP A 32 -8.16 -14.21 -14.31
CA TRP A 32 -7.48 -13.37 -13.33
C TRP A 32 -6.32 -14.08 -12.63
N ASP A 33 -6.25 -15.41 -12.76
CA ASP A 33 -5.26 -16.23 -12.07
C ASP A 33 -3.85 -15.98 -12.60
N ASP A 34 -3.67 -15.85 -13.92
CA ASP A 34 -2.35 -15.61 -14.52
C ASP A 34 -1.69 -14.30 -14.04
N PRO A 35 -2.39 -13.16 -14.00
CA PRO A 35 -1.83 -11.92 -13.42
C PRO A 35 -1.49 -12.03 -11.96
N LYS A 36 -2.32 -12.71 -11.14
CA LYS A 36 -2.07 -12.93 -9.72
C LYS A 36 -0.84 -13.81 -9.50
N GLN A 37 -0.72 -14.91 -10.24
CA GLN A 37 0.45 -15.79 -10.17
C GLN A 37 1.74 -15.06 -10.60
N SER A 38 1.65 -14.23 -11.63
CA SER A 38 2.79 -13.43 -12.11
C SER A 38 3.24 -12.42 -11.05
N LEU A 39 2.30 -11.75 -10.37
CA LEU A 39 2.61 -10.82 -9.29
C LEU A 39 3.16 -11.55 -8.06
N SER A 40 2.57 -12.67 -7.67
CA SER A 40 3.08 -13.51 -6.58
C SER A 40 4.51 -13.97 -6.84
N SER A 41 4.81 -14.39 -8.08
CA SER A 41 6.16 -14.79 -8.47
C SER A 41 7.17 -13.64 -8.44
N LEU A 42 6.72 -12.41 -8.71
CA LEU A 42 7.57 -11.22 -8.76
C LEU A 42 7.77 -10.56 -7.40
N LEU A 43 6.70 -10.49 -6.60
CA LEU A 43 6.64 -9.70 -5.37
C LEU A 43 6.56 -10.56 -4.09
N GLY A 44 6.50 -11.88 -4.24
CA GLY A 44 6.20 -12.78 -3.11
C GLY A 44 4.72 -12.74 -2.70
N GLY A 45 4.38 -13.46 -1.65
CA GLY A 45 3.03 -13.53 -1.11
C GLY A 45 2.13 -14.55 -1.84
N ASP A 46 0.92 -14.74 -1.31
CA ASP A 46 -0.07 -15.66 -1.85
C ASP A 46 -0.83 -15.03 -3.02
N ALA A 47 -0.91 -15.73 -4.14
CA ALA A 47 -1.64 -15.27 -5.33
C ALA A 47 -3.12 -14.94 -5.03
N ASP A 48 -3.77 -15.70 -4.17
CA ASP A 48 -5.18 -15.47 -3.79
C ASP A 48 -5.36 -14.18 -2.98
N GLY A 49 -4.31 -13.69 -2.33
CA GLY A 49 -4.30 -12.43 -1.60
C GLY A 49 -4.28 -11.17 -2.46
N PHE A 50 -3.99 -11.29 -3.78
CA PHE A 50 -3.96 -10.13 -4.66
C PHE A 50 -5.36 -9.72 -5.14
N VAL A 51 -5.64 -8.42 -5.03
CA VAL A 51 -6.80 -7.74 -5.61
C VAL A 51 -6.32 -6.63 -6.55
N PHE A 52 -7.13 -6.29 -7.57
CA PHE A 52 -6.78 -5.28 -8.58
C PHE A 52 -7.66 -4.03 -8.46
N PRO A 53 -7.31 -3.06 -7.62
CA PRO A 53 -7.90 -1.72 -7.62
C PRO A 53 -7.32 -0.89 -8.76
N ARG A 54 -7.81 0.36 -8.90
CA ARG A 54 -7.30 1.28 -9.93
C ARG A 54 -6.00 1.97 -9.53
N ASN A 55 -5.69 2.04 -8.25
CA ASN A 55 -4.49 2.67 -7.68
C ASN A 55 -4.41 2.40 -6.17
N THR A 56 -3.30 2.79 -5.54
CA THR A 56 -3.11 2.72 -4.09
C THR A 56 -4.20 3.45 -3.31
N THR A 57 -4.67 4.61 -3.77
CA THR A 57 -5.71 5.38 -3.07
C THR A 57 -7.02 4.59 -2.96
N GLU A 58 -7.44 3.92 -4.03
CA GLU A 58 -8.62 3.07 -4.00
C GLU A 58 -8.42 1.86 -3.09
N ALA A 59 -7.25 1.22 -3.16
CA ALA A 59 -6.90 0.12 -2.25
C ALA A 59 -6.97 0.55 -0.78
N MET A 60 -6.38 1.71 -0.45
CA MET A 60 -6.43 2.25 0.92
C MET A 60 -7.86 2.60 1.36
N ASN A 61 -8.73 3.03 0.43
CA ASN A 61 -10.14 3.20 0.74
C ASN A 61 -10.82 1.87 1.06
N PHE A 62 -10.53 0.80 0.32
CA PHE A 62 -11.09 -0.52 0.64
C PHE A 62 -10.68 -0.97 2.04
N VAL A 63 -9.41 -0.81 2.39
CA VAL A 63 -8.89 -1.17 3.71
C VAL A 63 -9.52 -0.31 4.81
N ALA A 64 -9.47 1.01 4.67
CA ALA A 64 -9.96 1.95 5.68
C ALA A 64 -11.47 1.81 5.96
N HIS A 65 -12.27 1.49 4.93
CA HIS A 65 -13.70 1.30 5.09
C HIS A 65 -14.08 -0.16 5.40
N GLY A 66 -13.18 -1.10 5.18
CA GLY A 66 -13.41 -2.53 5.47
C GLY A 66 -13.07 -2.95 6.89
N ILE A 67 -12.25 -2.17 7.59
CA ILE A 67 -11.88 -2.46 8.99
C ILE A 67 -12.95 -1.88 9.92
N GLU A 68 -13.48 -2.73 10.79
CA GLU A 68 -14.39 -2.29 11.86
C GLU A 68 -13.59 -1.66 13.00
N LEU A 69 -13.91 -0.40 13.30
CA LEU A 69 -13.35 0.36 14.42
C LEU A 69 -14.43 0.59 15.48
N ALA A 70 -14.08 0.33 16.74
CA ALA A 70 -14.96 0.52 17.88
C ALA A 70 -14.77 1.94 18.49
N PRO A 71 -15.77 2.43 19.26
CA PRO A 71 -15.60 3.68 20.02
C PRO A 71 -14.38 3.62 20.94
N GLY A 72 -13.48 4.57 20.79
CA GLY A 72 -12.24 4.66 21.56
C GLY A 72 -11.00 4.11 20.84
N ASP A 73 -11.17 3.38 19.73
CA ASP A 73 -10.04 2.98 18.90
C ASP A 73 -9.30 4.18 18.30
N GLU A 74 -8.02 4.00 18.02
CA GLU A 74 -7.15 5.00 17.41
C GLU A 74 -6.52 4.45 16.14
N VAL A 75 -6.40 5.32 15.13
CA VAL A 75 -5.58 5.06 13.94
C VAL A 75 -4.27 5.85 14.08
N LEU A 76 -3.14 5.18 13.93
CA LEU A 76 -1.81 5.77 13.95
C LEU A 76 -1.26 5.92 12.53
N THR A 77 -0.63 7.05 12.25
CA THR A 77 0.03 7.33 10.96
C THR A 77 1.21 8.28 11.15
N THR A 78 1.92 8.62 10.07
CA THR A 78 3.06 9.54 10.12
C THR A 78 2.76 10.87 9.42
N ASP A 79 3.61 11.88 9.64
CA ASP A 79 3.53 13.19 8.99
C ASP A 79 4.12 13.18 7.56
N HIS A 80 4.60 12.04 7.06
CA HIS A 80 5.18 11.88 5.73
C HIS A 80 4.30 11.08 4.76
N GLU A 81 3.03 10.86 5.10
CA GLU A 81 2.12 10.10 4.27
C GLU A 81 1.68 10.87 3.02
N HIS A 82 1.56 10.15 1.91
CA HIS A 82 0.93 10.72 0.73
C HIS A 82 -0.58 10.91 0.99
N ILE A 83 -1.12 12.03 0.50
CA ILE A 83 -2.53 12.38 0.69
C ILE A 83 -3.50 11.25 0.27
N GLY A 84 -3.17 10.51 -0.80
CA GLY A 84 -3.98 9.38 -1.28
C GLY A 84 -4.03 8.19 -0.33
N GLY A 85 -3.00 7.99 0.50
CA GLY A 85 -2.95 6.98 1.56
C GLY A 85 -3.58 7.47 2.86
N LEU A 86 -3.42 8.77 3.19
CA LEU A 86 -3.85 9.37 4.45
C LEU A 86 -5.34 9.70 4.49
N GLU A 87 -5.90 10.31 3.43
CA GLU A 87 -7.28 10.86 3.47
C GLU A 87 -8.37 9.80 3.70
N PRO A 88 -8.26 8.55 3.22
CA PRO A 88 -9.23 7.52 3.59
C PRO A 88 -9.36 7.34 5.11
N TRP A 89 -8.23 7.31 5.83
CA TRP A 89 -8.21 7.18 7.28
C TRP A 89 -8.72 8.43 7.99
N ARG A 90 -8.35 9.62 7.50
CA ARG A 90 -8.86 10.89 8.03
C ARG A 90 -10.38 10.97 7.90
N LEU A 91 -10.93 10.53 6.77
CA LEU A 91 -12.36 10.52 6.53
C LEU A 91 -13.09 9.57 7.48
N VAL A 92 -12.58 8.32 7.60
CA VAL A 92 -13.20 7.31 8.47
C VAL A 92 -13.15 7.74 9.94
N THR A 93 -11.99 8.17 10.42
CA THR A 93 -11.85 8.61 11.83
C THR A 93 -12.69 9.84 12.12
N THR A 94 -12.73 10.83 11.23
CA THR A 94 -13.57 12.02 11.40
C THR A 94 -15.06 11.67 11.47
N ARG A 95 -15.56 10.79 10.57
CA ARG A 95 -16.95 10.38 10.56
C ARG A 95 -17.38 9.60 11.80
N GLN A 96 -16.47 8.83 12.38
CA GLN A 96 -16.73 8.02 13.56
C GLN A 96 -16.35 8.72 14.88
N GLY A 97 -15.79 9.92 14.81
CA GLY A 97 -15.32 10.64 16.00
C GLY A 97 -14.13 9.98 16.69
N LEU A 98 -13.28 9.30 15.94
CA LEU A 98 -12.10 8.59 16.42
C LEU A 98 -10.84 9.43 16.25
N PRO A 99 -9.81 9.26 17.11
CA PRO A 99 -8.52 9.91 16.93
C PRO A 99 -7.75 9.37 15.73
N LEU A 100 -7.23 10.28 14.90
CA LEU A 100 -6.14 10.01 13.96
C LEU A 100 -4.86 10.59 14.59
N ARG A 101 -4.00 9.71 15.09
CA ARG A 101 -2.73 10.10 15.73
C ARG A 101 -1.65 10.17 14.67
N VAL A 102 -1.00 11.31 14.56
CA VAL A 102 0.09 11.54 13.61
C VAL A 102 1.40 11.67 14.37
N VAL A 103 2.40 10.87 14.03
CA VAL A 103 3.75 10.98 14.59
C VAL A 103 4.68 11.64 13.58
N ALA A 104 5.61 12.45 14.08
CA ALA A 104 6.65 13.06 13.26
C ALA A 104 7.79 12.06 13.04
N LEU A 105 8.21 11.91 11.78
CA LEU A 105 9.41 11.13 11.45
C LEU A 105 10.66 12.02 11.56
N PRO A 106 11.75 11.49 12.12
CA PRO A 106 13.04 12.18 12.07
C PRO A 106 13.56 12.18 10.63
N VAL A 107 13.80 13.36 10.09
CA VAL A 107 14.35 13.51 8.72
C VAL A 107 15.45 14.58 8.71
N PRO A 108 16.69 14.22 8.39
CA PRO A 108 17.14 12.85 8.04
C PRO A 108 17.15 11.93 9.26
N ALA A 109 16.77 10.66 9.06
CA ALA A 109 16.95 9.61 10.06
C ALA A 109 18.39 9.08 10.00
N LEU A 110 18.93 8.74 11.18
CA LEU A 110 20.30 8.21 11.30
C LEU A 110 20.34 6.69 11.16
N SER A 111 19.24 6.01 11.42
CA SER A 111 19.12 4.55 11.31
C SER A 111 17.68 4.07 11.12
N PRO A 112 17.46 2.83 10.66
CA PRO A 112 16.13 2.22 10.66
C PRO A 112 15.52 2.11 12.05
N ASP A 113 16.32 1.87 13.09
CA ASP A 113 15.86 1.78 14.48
C ASP A 113 15.28 3.11 14.98
N GLU A 114 15.87 4.23 14.58
CA GLU A 114 15.34 5.57 14.92
C GLU A 114 13.96 5.78 14.30
N LEU A 115 13.75 5.34 13.06
CA LEU A 115 12.45 5.38 12.39
C LEU A 115 11.44 4.47 13.07
N LEU A 116 11.86 3.24 13.40
CA LEU A 116 11.04 2.27 14.10
C LEU A 116 10.53 2.84 15.45
N GLU A 117 11.44 3.38 16.26
CA GLU A 117 11.09 3.93 17.57
C GLU A 117 10.26 5.20 17.44
N ALA A 118 10.51 6.04 16.44
CA ALA A 118 9.70 7.23 16.18
C ALA A 118 8.24 6.86 15.88
N VAL A 119 8.00 5.91 14.95
CA VAL A 119 6.64 5.43 14.64
C VAL A 119 6.03 4.76 15.86
N TRP A 120 6.78 3.88 16.54
CA TRP A 120 6.28 3.13 17.69
C TRP A 120 5.92 3.99 18.89
N SER A 121 6.58 5.15 19.06
CA SER A 121 6.30 6.10 20.14
C SER A 121 4.86 6.64 20.15
N GLY A 122 4.18 6.57 19.00
CA GLY A 122 2.78 6.96 18.88
C GLY A 122 1.78 5.87 19.29
N VAL A 123 2.22 4.62 19.48
CA VAL A 123 1.35 3.49 19.81
C VAL A 123 0.83 3.62 21.25
N THR A 124 -0.47 3.40 21.41
CA THR A 124 -1.17 3.34 22.71
C THR A 124 -1.92 2.02 22.82
N ASP A 125 -2.52 1.77 23.98
CA ASP A 125 -3.39 0.59 24.19
C ASP A 125 -4.70 0.65 23.36
N ARG A 126 -5.00 1.82 22.77
CA ARG A 126 -6.15 2.04 21.90
C ARG A 126 -5.81 2.00 20.43
N THR A 127 -4.55 1.93 20.07
CA THR A 127 -4.13 1.83 18.66
C THR A 127 -4.65 0.54 18.06
N ARG A 128 -5.58 0.65 17.11
CA ARG A 128 -6.20 -0.47 16.41
C ARG A 128 -5.63 -0.69 15.03
N VAL A 129 -5.25 0.40 14.35
CA VAL A 129 -4.67 0.38 13.01
C VAL A 129 -3.44 1.26 12.98
N MET A 130 -2.41 0.80 12.29
CA MET A 130 -1.26 1.59 11.88
C MET A 130 -1.26 1.67 10.36
N CYS A 131 -1.23 2.91 9.82
CA CYS A 131 -1.14 3.15 8.37
C CYS A 131 0.12 3.96 8.09
N VAL A 132 1.06 3.36 7.34
CA VAL A 132 2.36 4.00 7.05
C VAL A 132 2.81 3.73 5.63
N SER A 133 3.55 4.66 5.04
CA SER A 133 4.25 4.45 3.77
C SER A 133 5.47 3.55 3.96
N HIS A 134 5.68 2.58 3.09
CA HIS A 134 6.91 1.81 3.05
C HIS A 134 8.09 2.67 2.58
N LEU A 135 7.85 3.50 1.57
CA LEU A 135 8.79 4.49 1.07
C LEU A 135 8.06 5.84 0.97
N THR A 136 8.53 6.83 1.73
CA THR A 136 7.92 8.17 1.76
C THR A 136 8.17 8.91 0.45
N PHE A 137 7.13 9.50 -0.12
CA PHE A 137 7.19 10.12 -1.45
C PHE A 137 7.97 11.44 -1.46
N THR A 138 8.08 12.13 -0.33
CA THR A 138 8.74 13.43 -0.22
C THR A 138 10.24 13.33 0.00
N THR A 139 10.68 12.35 0.78
CA THR A 139 12.06 12.23 1.24
C THR A 139 12.77 10.98 0.74
N GLY A 140 12.01 9.99 0.24
CA GLY A 140 12.55 8.70 -0.17
C GLY A 140 13.01 7.84 1.02
N THR A 141 12.57 8.15 2.22
CA THR A 141 12.88 7.40 3.44
C THR A 141 12.16 6.05 3.39
N ILE A 142 12.89 4.96 3.63
CA ILE A 142 12.34 3.61 3.70
C ILE A 142 12.08 3.27 5.17
N LEU A 143 10.83 2.96 5.51
CA LEU A 143 10.45 2.54 6.84
C LEU A 143 10.72 1.04 7.05
N PRO A 144 11.09 0.62 8.27
CA PRO A 144 11.34 -0.76 8.63
C PRO A 144 10.02 -1.55 8.81
N ILE A 145 9.36 -1.86 7.68
CA ILE A 145 8.00 -2.44 7.68
C ILE A 145 7.97 -3.81 8.35
N ARG A 146 9.02 -4.64 8.16
CA ARG A 146 9.08 -5.96 8.77
C ARG A 146 9.03 -5.87 10.31
N GLU A 147 9.86 -5.03 10.87
CA GLU A 147 9.94 -4.83 12.31
C GLU A 147 8.66 -4.20 12.87
N LEU A 148 8.04 -3.28 12.11
CA LEU A 148 6.72 -2.73 12.46
C LEU A 148 5.65 -3.82 12.41
N ALA A 149 5.67 -4.69 11.40
CA ALA A 149 4.72 -5.79 11.26
C ALA A 149 4.80 -6.78 12.43
N ASP A 150 6.01 -7.18 12.82
CA ASP A 150 6.23 -8.06 13.95
C ASP A 150 5.67 -7.46 15.26
N ARG A 151 5.97 -6.18 15.54
CA ARG A 151 5.44 -5.47 16.71
C ARG A 151 3.91 -5.27 16.67
N CYS A 152 3.36 -4.97 15.49
CA CYS A 152 1.92 -4.84 15.31
C CYS A 152 1.20 -6.15 15.59
N ALA A 153 1.72 -7.27 15.06
CA ALA A 153 1.17 -8.59 15.30
C ALA A 153 1.14 -8.97 16.78
N GLU A 154 2.21 -8.68 17.54
CA GLU A 154 2.28 -8.90 18.98
C GLU A 154 1.22 -8.12 19.78
N ARG A 155 0.78 -6.98 19.27
CA ARG A 155 -0.20 -6.09 19.91
C ARG A 155 -1.61 -6.21 19.31
N GLY A 156 -1.81 -7.03 18.29
CA GLY A 156 -3.09 -7.14 17.57
C GLY A 156 -3.49 -5.85 16.84
N ILE A 157 -2.50 -5.07 16.39
CA ILE A 157 -2.68 -3.86 15.60
C ILE A 157 -2.66 -4.25 14.13
N VAL A 158 -3.65 -3.82 13.36
CA VAL A 158 -3.69 -4.03 11.91
C VAL A 158 -2.69 -3.08 11.25
N LEU A 159 -1.76 -3.61 10.45
CA LEU A 159 -0.79 -2.82 9.71
C LEU A 159 -1.22 -2.70 8.24
N ALA A 160 -1.57 -1.49 7.82
CA ALA A 160 -1.87 -1.12 6.44
C ALA A 160 -0.71 -0.32 5.85
N VAL A 161 -0.08 -0.86 4.81
CA VAL A 161 1.14 -0.27 4.22
C VAL A 161 0.82 0.39 2.87
N ASP A 162 1.12 1.68 2.77
CA ASP A 162 1.19 2.37 1.47
C ASP A 162 2.50 2.02 0.77
N GLY A 163 2.42 1.04 -0.12
CA GLY A 163 3.51 0.55 -0.96
C GLY A 163 3.45 1.08 -2.39
N ALA A 164 2.97 2.31 -2.59
CA ALA A 164 2.81 2.89 -3.93
C ALA A 164 4.11 2.95 -4.73
N HIS A 165 5.26 3.01 -4.09
CA HIS A 165 6.57 3.18 -4.73
C HIS A 165 7.44 1.92 -4.77
N PRO A 166 7.60 1.11 -3.71
CA PRO A 166 8.58 0.04 -3.63
C PRO A 166 8.52 -1.01 -4.74
N PRO A 167 7.32 -1.52 -5.17
CA PRO A 167 7.26 -2.48 -6.27
C PRO A 167 7.84 -1.91 -7.56
N GLY A 168 8.89 -2.56 -8.09
CA GLY A 168 9.64 -2.12 -9.26
C GLY A 168 10.79 -1.16 -8.97
N MET A 169 10.87 -0.56 -7.78
CA MET A 169 12.02 0.25 -7.34
C MET A 169 13.06 -0.54 -6.58
N MET A 170 12.62 -1.49 -5.78
CA MET A 170 13.48 -2.27 -4.92
C MET A 170 13.04 -3.73 -4.92
N ARG A 171 13.95 -4.62 -4.49
CA ARG A 171 13.58 -6.02 -4.28
C ARG A 171 12.58 -6.10 -3.13
N LEU A 172 11.49 -6.80 -3.36
CA LEU A 172 10.40 -6.94 -2.42
C LEU A 172 9.96 -8.40 -2.36
N ASP A 173 9.68 -8.88 -1.17
CA ASP A 173 8.97 -10.12 -0.90
C ASP A 173 7.87 -9.85 0.12
N LEU A 174 6.63 -9.80 -0.36
CA LEU A 174 5.47 -9.49 0.49
C LEU A 174 5.19 -10.59 1.52
N GLY A 175 5.57 -11.84 1.21
CA GLY A 175 5.42 -12.95 2.15
C GLY A 175 6.36 -12.84 3.34
N GLU A 176 7.56 -12.28 3.12
CA GLU A 176 8.55 -12.05 4.18
C GLU A 176 8.37 -10.70 4.88
N LEU A 177 7.81 -9.71 4.19
CA LEU A 177 7.66 -8.35 4.71
C LEU A 177 6.70 -8.29 5.91
N GLY A 178 5.64 -9.09 5.87
CA GLY A 178 4.60 -9.06 6.90
C GLY A 178 3.62 -7.88 6.71
N GLY A 179 2.78 -7.67 7.74
CA GLY A 179 1.66 -6.72 7.69
C GLY A 179 0.39 -7.37 7.15
N ASP A 180 -0.75 -6.69 7.34
CA ASP A 180 -2.05 -7.24 6.98
C ASP A 180 -2.49 -6.80 5.57
N PHE A 181 -2.14 -5.56 5.19
CA PHE A 181 -2.49 -4.99 3.90
C PHE A 181 -1.32 -4.23 3.29
N TYR A 182 -1.08 -4.47 2.01
CA TYR A 182 -0.05 -3.76 1.25
C TYR A 182 -0.66 -3.21 -0.05
N ALA A 183 -0.84 -1.90 -0.14
CA ALA A 183 -1.45 -1.25 -1.30
C ALA A 183 -0.38 -0.67 -2.23
N SER A 184 -0.49 -0.92 -3.54
CA SER A 184 0.49 -0.46 -4.52
C SER A 184 -0.14 0.20 -5.75
N SER A 185 0.69 0.85 -6.54
CA SER A 185 0.35 1.45 -7.84
C SER A 185 1.29 0.93 -8.92
N PRO A 186 1.00 -0.23 -9.52
CA PRO A 186 1.83 -0.85 -10.57
C PRO A 186 2.13 0.07 -11.75
N HIS A 187 1.24 1.03 -12.06
CA HIS A 187 1.47 2.03 -13.10
C HIS A 187 2.65 2.98 -12.81
N LYS A 188 3.21 2.94 -11.60
CA LYS A 188 4.43 3.69 -11.26
C LYS A 188 5.66 2.92 -11.73
N TRP A 189 6.34 2.24 -10.84
CA TRP A 189 7.66 1.66 -11.08
C TRP A 189 7.63 0.26 -11.69
N LEU A 190 6.50 -0.46 -11.61
CA LEU A 190 6.27 -1.68 -12.38
C LEU A 190 5.90 -1.41 -13.83
N LEU A 191 5.74 -0.13 -14.22
CA LEU A 191 5.49 0.32 -15.59
C LEU A 191 4.20 -0.24 -16.20
N ALA A 192 3.24 -0.65 -15.37
CA ALA A 192 1.94 -1.11 -15.83
C ALA A 192 1.09 0.04 -16.42
N PRO A 193 0.00 -0.25 -17.11
CA PRO A 193 -0.89 0.78 -17.63
C PRO A 193 -1.48 1.66 -16.53
N GLN A 194 -1.81 2.91 -16.85
CA GLN A 194 -2.56 3.79 -15.97
C GLN A 194 -3.89 3.16 -15.56
N GLY A 195 -4.30 3.35 -14.31
CA GLY A 195 -5.50 2.75 -13.77
C GLY A 195 -5.32 1.33 -13.25
N THR A 196 -4.08 0.95 -12.91
CA THR A 196 -3.76 -0.32 -12.24
C THR A 196 -3.22 -0.07 -10.83
N GLY A 197 -3.78 -0.79 -9.88
CA GLY A 197 -3.41 -0.82 -8.48
C GLY A 197 -3.44 -2.22 -7.92
#